data_962b01424d0683c7255ffdcd8f73a21a
#
_entry.id   962b01424d0683c7255ffdcd8f73a21a
#
_cell.length_a   1.000
_cell.length_b   1.000
_cell.length_c   1.000
_cell.angle_alpha   90.00
_cell.angle_beta   90.00
_cell.angle_gamma   90.00
#
_symmetry.space_group_name_H-M   'P 1'
#
loop_
_entity.id
_entity.type
_entity.pdbx_description
1 polymer ?
#
loop_
_entity_poly.entity_id
_entity_poly.type
_entity_poly.pdbx_seq_one_letter_code
_entity_poly.pdbx_strand_id
1 'polypeptide(L)'
;MELNKKTIRNILLMAAAVIAVWWLVNHFDLLLRILNTILSILSPILIGLILAFILNLLLNPLERLWNRLFLKESSKPIVKKLRRPICLLLSFLIVLGVIFAVCFVVIPRLGSTVVDMVNTISDYVKTLDVRYDDLRVSLEQYAITLPEIDLGKNDLLTKLTDLLAKGGSALLNTTISVTTSVLSAVVNLLMGVVFSIYILAQKETLARQLKKLLYLTFPEQKVTPFLAFLGRVSRTFSQFITGQTIEAVILGTLVLLGMLILRLPYAPVIAVLVGVTALIPILGSWIGAIVGALLILPVSFMKAIWFVVFLIVLQQIEGNLIYPHVVGKSVGLPGIWVFFAVIVGSGLGGVAGMLLGVPVCAVIYDEVRRAMRKKEAALTVSDNEKVS
;
A
#
# COMPACT_ATOMS: atom_id res chain seq x y z
N MET A 1 -36.48 -31.63 -46.08
CA MET A 1 -36.03 -31.38 -44.70
C MET A 1 -36.67 -30.08 -44.21
N GLU A 2 -37.78 -30.19 -43.49
CA GLU A 2 -38.44 -28.97 -42.94
C GLU A 2 -37.68 -28.54 -41.68
N LEU A 3 -36.95 -27.46 -41.81
CA LEU A 3 -36.25 -26.86 -40.69
C LEU A 3 -37.30 -26.29 -39.71
N ASN A 4 -37.44 -26.93 -38.57
CA ASN A 4 -38.34 -26.50 -37.50
C ASN A 4 -37.95 -25.05 -37.06
N LYS A 5 -38.92 -24.15 -36.88
CA LYS A 5 -38.74 -22.75 -36.43
C LYS A 5 -37.78 -22.63 -35.22
N LYS A 6 -37.78 -23.65 -34.35
CA LYS A 6 -36.91 -23.73 -33.19
C LYS A 6 -35.43 -23.95 -33.55
N THR A 7 -35.18 -24.77 -34.59
CA THR A 7 -33.84 -25.05 -35.11
C THR A 7 -33.26 -23.86 -35.86
N ILE A 8 -34.07 -23.16 -36.66
CA ILE A 8 -33.67 -21.92 -37.35
C ILE A 8 -33.30 -20.83 -36.33
N ARG A 9 -34.10 -20.65 -35.27
CA ARG A 9 -33.78 -19.70 -34.18
C ARG A 9 -32.49 -20.00 -33.46
N ASN A 10 -32.22 -21.27 -33.18
CA ASN A 10 -30.98 -21.72 -32.53
C ASN A 10 -29.74 -21.54 -33.45
N ILE A 11 -29.85 -21.80 -34.74
CA ILE A 11 -28.78 -21.55 -35.71
C ILE A 11 -28.50 -20.04 -35.83
N LEU A 12 -29.54 -19.20 -35.90
CA LEU A 12 -29.39 -17.74 -35.91
C LEU A 12 -28.75 -17.22 -34.63
N LEU A 13 -29.12 -17.75 -33.47
CA LEU A 13 -28.50 -17.38 -32.20
C LEU A 13 -27.02 -17.81 -32.12
N MET A 14 -26.68 -19.00 -32.62
CA MET A 14 -25.27 -19.45 -32.70
C MET A 14 -24.47 -18.57 -33.67
N ALA A 15 -25.00 -18.28 -34.84
CA ALA A 15 -24.34 -17.40 -35.82
C ALA A 15 -24.13 -15.99 -35.24
N ALA A 16 -25.16 -15.43 -34.60
CA ALA A 16 -25.05 -14.12 -33.91
C ALA A 16 -24.00 -14.16 -32.78
N ALA A 17 -23.94 -15.23 -32.00
CA ALA A 17 -22.94 -15.41 -30.95
C ALA A 17 -21.52 -15.51 -31.53
N VAL A 18 -21.31 -16.25 -32.61
CA VAL A 18 -20.01 -16.34 -33.29
C VAL A 18 -19.57 -14.98 -33.85
N ILE A 19 -20.47 -14.26 -34.50
CA ILE A 19 -20.20 -12.89 -35.00
C ILE A 19 -19.89 -11.94 -33.84
N ALA A 20 -20.63 -12.02 -32.74
CA ALA A 20 -20.38 -11.19 -31.55
C ALA A 20 -19.02 -11.50 -30.91
N VAL A 21 -18.64 -12.78 -30.79
CA VAL A 21 -17.32 -13.17 -30.28
C VAL A 21 -16.21 -12.71 -31.23
N TRP A 22 -16.38 -12.89 -32.53
CA TRP A 22 -15.40 -12.42 -33.51
C TRP A 22 -15.23 -10.90 -33.48
N TRP A 23 -16.34 -10.15 -33.41
CA TRP A 23 -16.32 -8.70 -33.27
C TRP A 23 -15.63 -8.27 -31.96
N LEU A 24 -15.93 -8.95 -30.85
CA LEU A 24 -15.35 -8.70 -29.53
C LEU A 24 -13.82 -8.90 -29.54
N VAL A 25 -13.33 -9.97 -30.19
CA VAL A 25 -11.91 -10.26 -30.32
C VAL A 25 -11.21 -9.21 -31.20
N ASN A 26 -11.81 -8.84 -32.33
CA ASN A 26 -11.23 -7.83 -33.23
C ASN A 26 -11.26 -6.41 -32.69
N HIS A 27 -12.19 -6.10 -31.76
CA HIS A 27 -12.35 -4.76 -31.17
C HIS A 27 -12.03 -4.75 -29.67
N PHE A 28 -11.21 -5.72 -29.22
CA PHE A 28 -10.83 -5.81 -27.81
C PHE A 28 -10.13 -4.54 -27.30
N ASP A 29 -9.29 -3.91 -28.14
CA ASP A 29 -8.65 -2.63 -27.83
C ASP A 29 -9.65 -1.49 -27.63
N LEU A 30 -10.75 -1.47 -28.38
CA LEU A 30 -11.81 -0.49 -28.20
C LEU A 30 -12.49 -0.64 -26.84
N LEU A 31 -12.78 -1.89 -26.45
CA LEU A 31 -13.34 -2.19 -25.13
C LEU A 31 -12.40 -1.78 -24.01
N LEU A 32 -11.10 -2.08 -24.15
CA LEU A 32 -10.09 -1.65 -23.16
C LEU A 32 -10.01 -0.12 -23.08
N ARG A 33 -10.07 0.60 -24.21
CA ARG A 33 -10.09 2.07 -24.21
C ARG A 33 -11.35 2.63 -23.55
N ILE A 34 -12.53 2.09 -23.84
CA ILE A 34 -13.78 2.49 -23.20
C ILE A 34 -13.71 2.23 -21.71
N LEU A 35 -13.25 1.03 -21.30
CA LEU A 35 -13.10 0.67 -19.89
C LEU A 35 -12.14 1.62 -19.17
N ASN A 36 -10.98 1.89 -19.77
CA ASN A 36 -10.00 2.83 -19.21
C ASN A 36 -10.55 4.25 -19.12
N THR A 37 -11.33 4.70 -20.12
CA THR A 37 -12.00 6.00 -20.08
C THR A 37 -13.02 6.07 -18.94
N ILE A 38 -13.85 5.04 -18.80
CA ILE A 38 -14.82 4.95 -17.70
C ILE A 38 -14.10 4.93 -16.34
N LEU A 39 -13.04 4.12 -16.19
CA LEU A 39 -12.25 4.06 -14.97
C LEU A 39 -11.56 5.39 -14.66
N SER A 40 -11.06 6.11 -15.67
CA SER A 40 -10.45 7.43 -15.47
C SER A 40 -11.46 8.48 -15.00
N ILE A 41 -12.68 8.48 -15.54
CA ILE A 41 -13.77 9.36 -15.11
C ILE A 41 -14.25 9.03 -13.70
N LEU A 42 -14.29 7.73 -13.37
CA LEU A 42 -14.70 7.25 -12.04
C LEU A 42 -13.57 7.34 -11.00
N SER A 43 -12.32 7.55 -11.41
CA SER A 43 -11.16 7.52 -10.53
C SER A 43 -11.27 8.48 -9.33
N PRO A 44 -11.73 9.75 -9.44
CA PRO A 44 -11.90 10.62 -8.28
C PRO A 44 -12.95 10.09 -7.29
N ILE A 45 -14.00 9.45 -7.78
CA ILE A 45 -15.04 8.84 -6.94
C ILE A 45 -14.50 7.61 -6.23
N LEU A 46 -13.74 6.76 -6.93
CA LEU A 46 -13.09 5.58 -6.34
C LEU A 46 -12.04 5.99 -5.29
N ILE A 47 -11.22 6.98 -5.60
CA ILE A 47 -10.27 7.58 -4.64
C ILE A 47 -11.04 8.14 -3.44
N GLY A 48 -12.12 8.87 -3.67
CA GLY A 48 -13.00 9.39 -2.63
C GLY A 48 -13.61 8.30 -1.75
N LEU A 49 -14.02 7.18 -2.33
CA LEU A 49 -14.55 6.02 -1.59
C LEU A 49 -13.48 5.36 -0.71
N ILE A 50 -12.27 5.18 -1.26
CA ILE A 50 -11.12 4.64 -0.51
C ILE A 50 -10.74 5.58 0.64
N LEU A 51 -10.63 6.88 0.36
CA LEU A 51 -10.35 7.90 1.37
C LEU A 51 -11.47 7.97 2.42
N ALA A 52 -12.74 7.92 2.00
CA ALA A 52 -13.88 7.87 2.93
C ALA A 52 -13.79 6.65 3.86
N PHE A 53 -13.36 5.51 3.32
CA PHE A 53 -13.19 4.30 4.11
C PHE A 53 -12.04 4.45 5.13
N ILE A 54 -10.88 4.96 4.70
CA ILE A 54 -9.72 5.21 5.57
C ILE A 54 -10.05 6.28 6.63
N LEU A 55 -10.65 7.39 6.23
CA LEU A 55 -11.08 8.44 7.15
C LEU A 55 -12.12 7.96 8.15
N ASN A 56 -13.09 7.14 7.72
CA ASN A 56 -14.08 6.54 8.61
C ASN A 56 -13.44 5.66 9.69
N LEU A 57 -12.31 5.05 9.37
CA LEU A 57 -11.55 4.24 10.31
C LEU A 57 -10.90 5.09 11.42
N LEU A 58 -10.29 6.22 11.05
CA LEU A 58 -9.73 7.20 11.98
C LEU A 58 -10.83 7.96 12.73
N LEU A 59 -11.96 8.21 12.07
CA LEU A 59 -13.11 8.90 12.64
C LEU A 59 -13.69 8.16 13.86
N ASN A 60 -13.84 6.85 13.78
CA ASN A 60 -14.45 6.05 14.84
C ASN A 60 -13.71 6.13 16.19
N PRO A 61 -12.39 5.92 16.29
CA PRO A 61 -11.65 6.13 17.54
C PRO A 61 -11.65 7.57 18.01
N LEU A 62 -11.57 8.56 17.11
CA LEU A 62 -11.65 9.97 17.45
C LEU A 62 -13.02 10.35 18.03
N GLU A 63 -14.12 9.83 17.47
CA GLU A 63 -15.46 10.02 18.03
C GLU A 63 -15.60 9.35 19.42
N ARG A 64 -14.97 8.19 19.63
CA ARG A 64 -14.94 7.53 20.96
C ARG A 64 -14.15 8.38 21.97
N LEU A 65 -13.00 8.91 21.55
CA LEU A 65 -12.19 9.79 22.38
C LEU A 65 -12.93 11.08 22.70
N TRP A 66 -13.57 11.70 21.71
CA TRP A 66 -14.46 12.86 21.90
C TRP A 66 -15.56 12.59 22.92
N ASN A 67 -16.23 11.45 22.81
CA ASN A 67 -17.28 11.04 23.74
C ASN A 67 -16.73 10.87 25.17
N ARG A 68 -15.53 10.35 25.34
CA ARG A 68 -14.89 10.20 26.65
C ARG A 68 -14.51 11.55 27.27
N LEU A 69 -14.00 12.48 26.45
CA LEU A 69 -13.50 13.77 26.93
C LEU A 69 -14.61 14.81 27.18
N PHE A 70 -15.58 14.89 26.28
CA PHE A 70 -16.54 15.99 26.24
C PHE A 70 -17.99 15.61 26.62
N LEU A 71 -18.38 14.35 26.47
CA LEU A 71 -19.76 13.91 26.75
C LEU A 71 -19.95 13.40 28.18
N LYS A 72 -18.88 13.16 28.93
CA LYS A 72 -18.94 12.79 30.34
C LYS A 72 -19.42 13.93 31.25
N GLU A 73 -19.20 15.17 30.83
CA GLU A 73 -19.47 16.40 31.60
C GLU A 73 -20.52 17.33 31.01
N SER A 74 -20.83 17.25 29.71
CA SER A 74 -21.72 18.21 29.06
C SER A 74 -22.76 17.57 28.17
N SER A 75 -24.01 17.60 28.60
CA SER A 75 -25.19 17.16 27.83
C SER A 75 -25.65 18.18 26.78
N LYS A 76 -24.82 19.19 26.43
CA LYS A 76 -25.20 20.27 25.51
C LYS A 76 -25.42 19.73 24.09
N PRO A 77 -26.56 20.04 23.44
CA PRO A 77 -26.88 19.53 22.08
C PRO A 77 -25.87 20.01 21.02
N ILE A 78 -25.22 21.15 21.24
CA ILE A 78 -24.20 21.73 20.36
C ILE A 78 -22.96 20.81 20.30
N VAL A 79 -22.49 20.27 21.42
CA VAL A 79 -21.33 19.37 21.49
C VAL A 79 -21.56 18.07 20.71
N LYS A 80 -22.80 17.56 20.73
CA LYS A 80 -23.21 16.40 19.96
C LYS A 80 -23.23 16.67 18.44
N LYS A 81 -23.69 17.88 18.04
CA LYS A 81 -23.79 18.30 16.65
C LYS A 81 -22.40 18.58 16.02
N LEU A 82 -21.48 19.15 16.80
CA LEU A 82 -20.12 19.46 16.38
C LEU A 82 -19.17 18.27 16.38
N ARG A 83 -19.51 17.16 17.05
CA ARG A 83 -18.67 15.95 17.14
C ARG A 83 -18.20 15.47 15.77
N ARG A 84 -19.14 15.21 14.89
CA ARG A 84 -18.86 14.57 13.57
C ARG A 84 -18.02 15.47 12.66
N PRO A 85 -18.33 16.76 12.44
CA PRO A 85 -17.52 17.62 11.60
C PRO A 85 -16.11 17.86 12.15
N ILE A 86 -15.96 18.03 13.48
CA ILE A 86 -14.64 18.23 14.07
C ILE A 86 -13.77 16.96 14.00
N CYS A 87 -14.31 15.81 14.36
CA CYS A 87 -13.57 14.55 14.25
C CYS A 87 -13.21 14.23 12.81
N LEU A 88 -14.05 14.59 11.84
CA LEU A 88 -13.79 14.40 10.41
C LEU A 88 -12.66 15.35 9.94
N LEU A 89 -12.71 16.62 10.33
CA LEU A 89 -11.64 17.58 10.07
C LEU A 89 -10.30 17.11 10.66
N LEU A 90 -10.32 16.64 11.90
CA LEU A 90 -9.12 16.13 12.57
C LEU A 90 -8.55 14.89 11.90
N SER A 91 -9.43 13.91 11.51
CA SER A 91 -9.02 12.74 10.73
C SER A 91 -8.36 13.14 9.42
N PHE A 92 -8.91 14.13 8.75
CA PHE A 92 -8.38 14.66 7.50
C PHE A 92 -7.02 15.34 7.72
N LEU A 93 -6.89 16.18 8.74
CA LEU A 93 -5.62 16.84 9.09
C LEU A 93 -4.52 15.83 9.44
N ILE A 94 -4.85 14.72 10.10
CA ILE A 94 -3.89 13.64 10.39
C ILE A 94 -3.38 13.01 9.09
N VAL A 95 -4.28 12.61 8.18
CA VAL A 95 -3.90 11.99 6.90
C VAL A 95 -3.09 12.98 6.04
N LEU A 96 -3.54 14.23 5.97
CA LEU A 96 -2.82 15.27 5.23
C LEU A 96 -1.43 15.55 5.83
N GLY A 97 -1.32 15.57 7.17
CA GLY A 97 -0.06 15.72 7.88
C GLY A 97 0.93 14.60 7.57
N VAL A 98 0.47 13.35 7.51
CA VAL A 98 1.31 12.21 7.13
C VAL A 98 1.77 12.34 5.67
N ILE A 99 0.86 12.67 4.75
CA ILE A 99 1.22 12.88 3.33
C ILE A 99 2.22 14.02 3.20
N PHE A 100 1.98 15.14 3.89
CA PHE A 100 2.89 16.27 3.90
C PHE A 100 4.29 15.89 4.44
N ALA A 101 4.34 15.15 5.55
CA ALA A 101 5.60 14.70 6.12
C ALA A 101 6.39 13.82 5.12
N VAL A 102 5.72 12.92 4.41
CA VAL A 102 6.38 12.09 3.39
C VAL A 102 6.85 12.95 2.21
N CYS A 103 5.99 13.78 1.64
CA CYS A 103 6.31 14.56 0.44
C CYS A 103 7.37 15.65 0.68
N PHE A 104 7.32 16.33 1.83
CA PHE A 104 8.16 17.49 2.10
C PHE A 104 9.35 17.23 3.04
N VAL A 105 9.35 16.12 3.77
CA VAL A 105 10.46 15.77 4.67
C VAL A 105 11.23 14.57 4.12
N VAL A 106 10.56 13.48 3.76
CA VAL A 106 11.24 12.24 3.36
C VAL A 106 11.79 12.35 1.94
N ILE A 107 10.96 12.73 0.96
CA ILE A 107 11.38 12.73 -0.47
C ILE A 107 12.56 13.69 -0.74
N PRO A 108 12.57 14.95 -0.29
CA PRO A 108 13.72 15.83 -0.52
C PRO A 108 14.99 15.34 0.16
N ARG A 109 14.84 14.74 1.37
CA ARG A 109 15.99 14.18 2.09
C ARG A 109 16.60 13.00 1.35
N LEU A 110 15.77 12.14 0.74
CA LEU A 110 16.25 11.07 -0.12
C LEU A 110 17.05 11.60 -1.31
N GLY A 111 16.54 12.64 -1.99
CA GLY A 111 17.21 13.27 -3.12
C GLY A 111 18.60 13.81 -2.74
N SER A 112 18.71 14.58 -1.66
CA SER A 112 20.00 15.09 -1.18
C SER A 112 20.96 13.98 -0.80
N THR A 113 20.47 12.93 -0.14
CA THR A 113 21.32 11.81 0.31
C THR A 113 21.90 11.00 -0.85
N VAL A 114 21.17 10.82 -1.95
CA VAL A 114 21.74 10.16 -3.14
C VAL A 114 22.89 10.98 -3.73
N VAL A 115 22.77 12.30 -3.76
CA VAL A 115 23.86 13.19 -4.18
C VAL A 115 25.07 13.07 -3.24
N ASP A 116 24.82 13.08 -1.93
CA ASP A 116 25.85 12.91 -0.91
C ASP A 116 26.56 11.54 -1.04
N MET A 117 25.81 10.48 -1.36
CA MET A 117 26.38 9.14 -1.63
C MET A 117 27.30 9.14 -2.83
N VAL A 118 26.88 9.75 -3.94
CA VAL A 118 27.72 9.83 -5.16
C VAL A 118 29.03 10.56 -4.85
N ASN A 119 28.94 11.68 -4.15
CA ASN A 119 30.11 12.45 -3.75
C ASN A 119 31.01 11.64 -2.81
N THR A 120 30.44 11.02 -1.79
CA THR A 120 31.18 10.20 -0.81
C THR A 120 31.87 9.02 -1.46
N ILE A 121 31.21 8.27 -2.35
CA ILE A 121 31.82 7.16 -3.09
C ILE A 121 32.97 7.68 -3.98
N SER A 122 32.75 8.79 -4.68
CA SER A 122 33.79 9.42 -5.52
C SER A 122 35.02 9.80 -4.69
N ASP A 123 34.84 10.37 -3.51
CA ASP A 123 35.92 10.77 -2.62
C ASP A 123 36.66 9.57 -2.00
N TYR A 124 35.91 8.49 -1.63
CA TYR A 124 36.54 7.24 -1.19
C TYR A 124 37.38 6.60 -2.27
N VAL A 125 36.92 6.58 -3.53
CA VAL A 125 37.66 6.05 -4.67
C VAL A 125 38.92 6.82 -4.88
N LYS A 126 38.86 8.16 -4.91
CA LYS A 126 40.05 9.02 -5.02
C LYS A 126 41.06 8.79 -3.89
N THR A 127 40.54 8.62 -2.66
CA THR A 127 41.40 8.36 -1.47
C THR A 127 42.06 6.99 -1.55
N LEU A 128 41.34 5.98 -2.06
CA LEU A 128 41.91 4.63 -2.27
C LEU A 128 42.98 4.64 -3.37
N ASP A 129 42.76 5.38 -4.45
CA ASP A 129 43.71 5.56 -5.55
C ASP A 129 45.05 6.18 -5.04
N VAL A 130 44.95 7.27 -4.28
CA VAL A 130 46.12 7.93 -3.66
C VAL A 130 46.80 6.98 -2.67
N ARG A 131 46.08 6.26 -1.81
CA ARG A 131 46.69 5.32 -0.87
C ARG A 131 47.33 4.11 -1.53
N TYR A 132 46.76 3.68 -2.65
CA TYR A 132 47.35 2.59 -3.45
C TYR A 132 48.65 3.02 -4.09
N ASP A 133 48.71 4.24 -4.64
CA ASP A 133 49.94 4.83 -5.19
C ASP A 133 51.01 5.05 -4.12
N ASP A 134 50.66 5.52 -2.95
CA ASP A 134 51.56 5.66 -1.80
C ASP A 134 52.15 4.31 -1.36
N LEU A 135 51.32 3.27 -1.31
CA LEU A 135 51.73 1.90 -1.00
C LEU A 135 52.64 1.33 -2.08
N ARG A 136 52.35 1.59 -3.36
CA ARG A 136 53.17 1.18 -4.50
C ARG A 136 54.57 1.78 -4.43
N VAL A 137 54.64 3.10 -4.27
CA VAL A 137 55.90 3.82 -4.11
C VAL A 137 56.73 3.30 -2.91
N SER A 138 56.05 3.03 -1.79
CA SER A 138 56.69 2.49 -0.58
C SER A 138 57.23 1.08 -0.80
N LEU A 139 56.53 0.24 -1.55
CA LEU A 139 56.92 -1.16 -1.81
C LEU A 139 57.96 -1.28 -2.95
N GLU A 140 57.97 -0.35 -3.90
CA GLU A 140 59.04 -0.27 -4.91
C GLU A 140 60.44 -0.07 -4.27
N GLN A 141 60.53 0.62 -3.12
CA GLN A 141 61.78 0.72 -2.33
C GLN A 141 62.29 -0.65 -1.83
N TYR A 142 61.40 -1.64 -1.72
CA TYR A 142 61.77 -3.02 -1.32
C TYR A 142 61.80 -3.99 -2.49
N ALA A 143 61.93 -3.50 -3.75
CA ALA A 143 61.97 -4.30 -4.98
C ALA A 143 60.68 -5.14 -5.23
N ILE A 144 59.54 -4.76 -4.63
CA ILE A 144 58.25 -5.39 -4.85
C ILE A 144 57.45 -4.52 -5.81
N THR A 145 57.28 -4.96 -7.05
CA THR A 145 56.45 -4.27 -8.07
C THR A 145 55.03 -4.71 -7.95
N LEU A 146 54.13 -3.80 -7.56
CA LEU A 146 52.68 -4.01 -7.64
C LEU A 146 52.16 -3.67 -9.05
N PRO A 147 51.14 -4.41 -9.55
CA PRO A 147 50.54 -4.08 -10.85
C PRO A 147 49.87 -2.71 -10.83
N GLU A 148 49.87 -2.03 -11.98
CA GLU A 148 49.19 -0.75 -12.13
C GLU A 148 47.68 -1.00 -12.16
N ILE A 149 47.01 -0.73 -11.04
CA ILE A 149 45.55 -0.86 -10.89
C ILE A 149 45.00 0.58 -10.85
N ASP A 150 44.52 1.06 -11.96
CA ASP A 150 43.81 2.34 -12.05
C ASP A 150 42.38 2.11 -11.58
N LEU A 151 42.14 2.34 -10.28
CA LEU A 151 40.82 2.21 -9.66
C LEU A 151 39.82 3.24 -10.20
N GLY A 152 40.31 4.37 -10.71
CA GLY A 152 39.47 5.42 -11.32
C GLY A 152 38.91 5.05 -12.70
N LYS A 153 39.59 4.15 -13.45
CA LYS A 153 39.14 3.66 -14.76
C LYS A 153 38.38 2.33 -14.73
N ASN A 154 38.21 1.71 -13.54
CA ASN A 154 37.46 0.48 -13.46
C ASN A 154 36.01 0.70 -13.88
N ASP A 155 35.64 0.06 -14.99
CA ASP A 155 34.31 0.11 -15.64
C ASP A 155 33.13 -0.18 -14.66
N LEU A 156 33.38 -0.91 -13.57
CA LEU A 156 32.45 -1.18 -12.50
C LEU A 156 32.14 0.05 -11.62
N LEU A 157 33.17 0.83 -11.26
CA LEU A 157 33.02 2.05 -10.44
C LEU A 157 32.38 3.17 -11.26
N THR A 158 32.80 3.33 -12.50
CA THR A 158 32.19 4.28 -13.44
C THR A 158 30.72 3.91 -13.69
N LYS A 159 30.40 2.63 -13.85
CA LYS A 159 29.01 2.14 -13.97
C LYS A 159 28.20 2.33 -12.69
N LEU A 160 28.79 2.11 -11.52
CA LEU A 160 28.13 2.35 -10.23
C LEU A 160 27.86 3.84 -9.99
N THR A 161 28.85 4.70 -10.23
CA THR A 161 28.67 6.16 -10.12
C THR A 161 27.68 6.68 -11.16
N ASP A 162 27.70 6.15 -12.39
CA ASP A 162 26.72 6.45 -13.44
C ASP A 162 25.30 6.00 -13.09
N LEU A 163 25.17 4.79 -12.53
CA LEU A 163 23.87 4.28 -12.05
C LEU A 163 23.33 5.12 -10.89
N LEU A 164 24.19 5.48 -9.94
CA LEU A 164 23.82 6.34 -8.82
C LEU A 164 23.53 7.78 -9.26
N ALA A 165 24.35 8.34 -10.17
CA ALA A 165 24.13 9.67 -10.74
C ALA A 165 22.85 9.71 -11.59
N LYS A 166 22.60 8.70 -12.42
CA LYS A 166 21.34 8.54 -13.18
C LYS A 166 20.15 8.31 -12.26
N GLY A 167 20.31 7.48 -11.22
CA GLY A 167 19.30 7.29 -10.17
C GLY A 167 19.05 8.58 -9.37
N GLY A 168 20.09 9.30 -9.00
CA GLY A 168 20.01 10.59 -8.31
C GLY A 168 19.39 11.69 -9.17
N SER A 169 19.81 11.82 -10.42
CA SER A 169 19.21 12.77 -11.37
C SER A 169 17.77 12.37 -11.74
N ALA A 170 17.45 11.08 -11.85
CA ALA A 170 16.09 10.62 -12.01
C ALA A 170 15.23 10.97 -10.78
N LEU A 171 15.76 10.83 -9.57
CA LEU A 171 15.07 11.26 -8.35
C LEU A 171 14.93 12.78 -8.26
N LEU A 172 15.95 13.56 -8.66
CA LEU A 172 15.88 15.02 -8.74
C LEU A 172 14.95 15.49 -9.85
N ASN A 173 14.99 14.88 -11.03
CA ASN A 173 14.05 15.15 -12.13
C ASN A 173 12.65 14.66 -11.78
N THR A 174 12.51 13.56 -11.01
CA THR A 174 11.26 13.12 -10.43
C THR A 174 10.78 14.14 -9.40
N THR A 175 11.66 14.80 -8.65
CA THR A 175 11.25 15.88 -7.71
C THR A 175 10.72 17.10 -8.48
N ILE A 176 11.27 17.44 -9.65
CA ILE A 176 10.77 18.52 -10.51
C ILE A 176 9.50 18.08 -11.26
N SER A 177 9.46 16.87 -11.81
CA SER A 177 8.27 16.31 -12.45
C SER A 177 7.17 15.93 -11.42
N VAL A 178 7.54 15.61 -10.18
CA VAL A 178 6.62 15.47 -9.05
C VAL A 178 5.95 16.82 -8.74
N THR A 179 6.60 17.96 -8.94
CA THR A 179 5.95 19.26 -8.72
C THR A 179 4.77 19.48 -9.70
N THR A 180 4.89 19.10 -10.95
CA THR A 180 3.78 19.18 -11.94
C THR A 180 2.81 18.00 -11.81
N SER A 181 3.29 16.80 -11.51
CA SER A 181 2.46 15.63 -11.21
C SER A 181 1.77 15.73 -9.86
N VAL A 182 2.39 16.41 -8.86
CA VAL A 182 1.79 16.74 -7.57
C VAL A 182 0.62 17.70 -7.75
N LEU A 183 0.68 18.65 -8.67
CA LEU A 183 -0.46 19.54 -8.90
C LEU A 183 -1.68 18.77 -9.40
N SER A 184 -1.53 17.88 -10.38
CA SER A 184 -2.62 17.01 -10.84
C SER A 184 -3.03 15.97 -9.81
N ALA A 185 -2.07 15.39 -9.06
CA ALA A 185 -2.35 14.49 -7.96
C ALA A 185 -3.07 15.22 -6.80
N VAL A 186 -2.68 16.46 -6.49
CA VAL A 186 -3.35 17.31 -5.48
C VAL A 186 -4.78 17.64 -5.92
N VAL A 187 -5.02 17.97 -7.18
CA VAL A 187 -6.39 18.20 -7.67
C VAL A 187 -7.23 16.93 -7.55
N ASN A 188 -6.72 15.78 -7.98
CA ASN A 188 -7.41 14.50 -7.84
C ASN A 188 -7.63 14.11 -6.39
N LEU A 189 -6.64 14.37 -5.53
CA LEU A 189 -6.74 14.15 -4.08
C LEU A 189 -7.79 15.09 -3.47
N LEU A 190 -7.81 16.38 -3.82
CA LEU A 190 -8.80 17.33 -3.36
C LEU A 190 -10.21 16.91 -3.78
N MET A 191 -10.39 16.49 -5.04
CA MET A 191 -11.67 15.95 -5.49
C MET A 191 -12.05 14.69 -4.71
N GLY A 192 -11.11 13.75 -4.52
CA GLY A 192 -11.31 12.57 -3.70
C GLY A 192 -11.68 12.90 -2.25
N VAL A 193 -11.06 13.92 -1.67
CA VAL A 193 -11.38 14.42 -0.33
C VAL A 193 -12.79 14.99 -0.27
N VAL A 194 -13.16 15.84 -1.21
CA VAL A 194 -14.54 16.39 -1.31
C VAL A 194 -15.55 15.24 -1.39
N PHE A 195 -15.34 14.29 -2.30
CA PHE A 195 -16.19 13.10 -2.39
C PHE A 195 -16.22 12.28 -1.09
N SER A 196 -15.06 12.11 -0.43
CA SER A 196 -14.99 11.35 0.83
C SER A 196 -15.79 12.02 1.95
N ILE A 197 -15.74 13.35 2.03
CA ILE A 197 -16.52 14.13 2.99
C ILE A 197 -18.02 13.97 2.71
N TYR A 198 -18.45 14.10 1.44
CA TYR A 198 -19.85 13.91 1.06
C TYR A 198 -20.33 12.49 1.37
N ILE A 199 -19.55 11.46 1.02
CA ILE A 199 -19.87 10.06 1.30
C ILE A 199 -19.99 9.83 2.82
N LEU A 200 -19.02 10.31 3.61
CA LEU A 200 -19.02 10.16 5.07
C LEU A 200 -20.16 10.94 5.74
N ALA A 201 -20.43 12.16 5.26
CA ALA A 201 -21.52 12.97 5.78
C ALA A 201 -22.89 12.30 5.56
N GLN A 202 -23.06 11.61 4.42
CA GLN A 202 -24.33 11.03 3.99
C GLN A 202 -24.34 9.49 3.98
N LYS A 203 -23.35 8.83 4.60
CA LYS A 203 -23.19 7.36 4.54
C LYS A 203 -24.44 6.58 4.91
N GLU A 204 -25.18 7.05 5.91
CA GLU A 204 -26.41 6.38 6.40
C GLU A 204 -27.58 6.54 5.42
N THR A 205 -27.68 7.72 4.81
CA THR A 205 -28.70 8.01 3.78
C THR A 205 -28.43 7.22 2.51
N LEU A 206 -27.17 7.25 2.04
CA LEU A 206 -26.72 6.47 0.88
C LEU A 206 -26.92 4.97 1.08
N ALA A 207 -26.52 4.44 2.23
CA ALA A 207 -26.74 3.03 2.56
C ALA A 207 -28.21 2.65 2.59
N ARG A 208 -29.09 3.53 3.12
CA ARG A 208 -30.54 3.33 3.14
C ARG A 208 -31.14 3.36 1.75
N GLN A 209 -30.74 4.33 0.93
CA GLN A 209 -31.19 4.45 -0.46
C GLN A 209 -30.78 3.24 -1.30
N LEU A 210 -29.50 2.84 -1.21
CA LEU A 210 -29.00 1.66 -1.91
C LEU A 210 -29.72 0.38 -1.47
N LYS A 211 -29.92 0.20 -0.17
CA LYS A 211 -30.67 -0.93 0.36
C LYS A 211 -32.11 -0.96 -0.14
N LYS A 212 -32.80 0.20 -0.14
CA LYS A 212 -34.15 0.33 -0.68
C LYS A 212 -34.21 0.00 -2.17
N LEU A 213 -33.24 0.51 -2.96
CA LEU A 213 -33.16 0.25 -4.41
C LEU A 213 -32.98 -1.26 -4.67
N LEU A 214 -32.10 -1.93 -3.92
CA LEU A 214 -31.85 -3.36 -4.06
C LEU A 214 -33.12 -4.18 -3.79
N TYR A 215 -33.87 -3.87 -2.73
CA TYR A 215 -35.12 -4.57 -2.41
C TYR A 215 -36.25 -4.28 -3.38
N LEU A 216 -36.24 -3.12 -4.07
CA LEU A 216 -37.23 -2.80 -5.12
C LEU A 216 -36.90 -3.49 -6.44
N THR A 217 -35.61 -3.72 -6.74
CA THR A 217 -35.18 -4.25 -8.04
C THR A 217 -35.04 -5.76 -8.05
N PHE A 218 -34.69 -6.38 -6.90
CA PHE A 218 -34.40 -7.81 -6.80
C PHE A 218 -35.21 -8.48 -5.68
N PRO A 219 -35.52 -9.78 -5.84
CA PRO A 219 -36.25 -10.54 -4.81
C PRO A 219 -35.43 -10.64 -3.52
N GLU A 220 -36.12 -10.60 -2.38
CA GLU A 220 -35.53 -10.58 -1.03
C GLU A 220 -34.57 -11.75 -0.79
N GLN A 221 -34.88 -12.93 -1.36
CA GLN A 221 -34.04 -14.13 -1.29
C GLN A 221 -32.61 -13.92 -1.84
N LYS A 222 -32.41 -12.98 -2.77
CA LYS A 222 -31.09 -12.63 -3.33
C LYS A 222 -30.46 -11.43 -2.62
N VAL A 223 -31.27 -10.46 -2.19
CA VAL A 223 -30.81 -9.22 -1.56
C VAL A 223 -30.22 -9.47 -0.18
N THR A 224 -30.88 -10.28 0.64
CA THR A 224 -30.44 -10.57 2.01
C THR A 224 -29.05 -11.21 2.06
N PRO A 225 -28.73 -12.29 1.31
CA PRO A 225 -27.38 -12.86 1.31
C PRO A 225 -26.34 -11.91 0.70
N PHE A 226 -26.70 -11.11 -0.31
CA PHE A 226 -25.82 -10.11 -0.89
C PHE A 226 -25.45 -9.01 0.12
N LEU A 227 -26.41 -8.47 0.87
CA LEU A 227 -26.13 -7.50 1.94
C LEU A 227 -25.29 -8.11 3.06
N ALA A 228 -25.52 -9.38 3.40
CA ALA A 228 -24.69 -10.09 4.36
C ALA A 228 -23.24 -10.25 3.85
N PHE A 229 -23.07 -10.54 2.56
CA PHE A 229 -21.75 -10.57 1.91
C PHE A 229 -21.06 -9.20 1.99
N LEU A 230 -21.73 -8.10 1.59
CA LEU A 230 -21.18 -6.74 1.70
C LEU A 230 -20.80 -6.38 3.15
N GLY A 231 -21.58 -6.82 4.11
CA GLY A 231 -21.28 -6.65 5.54
C GLY A 231 -19.98 -7.36 5.96
N ARG A 232 -19.73 -8.57 5.42
CA ARG A 232 -18.48 -9.30 5.65
C ARG A 232 -17.30 -8.59 4.98
N VAL A 233 -17.44 -8.20 3.71
CA VAL A 233 -16.43 -7.40 2.99
C VAL A 233 -16.03 -6.19 3.82
N SER A 234 -16.99 -5.36 4.19
CA SER A 234 -16.76 -4.16 4.99
C SER A 234 -16.03 -4.46 6.31
N ARG A 235 -16.40 -5.55 6.99
CA ARG A 235 -15.74 -5.97 8.23
C ARG A 235 -14.29 -6.38 7.99
N THR A 236 -14.03 -7.23 6.99
CA THR A 236 -12.67 -7.70 6.64
C THR A 236 -11.76 -6.53 6.31
N PHE A 237 -12.23 -5.61 5.45
CA PHE A 237 -11.48 -4.41 5.11
C PHE A 237 -11.21 -3.52 6.33
N SER A 238 -12.24 -3.28 7.16
CA SER A 238 -12.09 -2.47 8.37
C SER A 238 -11.10 -3.08 9.34
N GLN A 239 -11.17 -4.37 9.58
CA GLN A 239 -10.25 -5.08 10.48
C GLN A 239 -8.82 -5.05 9.96
N PHE A 240 -8.61 -5.30 8.66
CA PHE A 240 -7.29 -5.27 8.04
C PHE A 240 -6.66 -3.88 8.13
N ILE A 241 -7.37 -2.83 7.67
CA ILE A 241 -6.80 -1.47 7.65
C ILE A 241 -6.59 -0.95 9.07
N THR A 242 -7.49 -1.29 10.04
CA THR A 242 -7.25 -0.95 11.44
C THR A 242 -5.98 -1.61 11.97
N GLY A 243 -5.84 -2.91 11.76
CA GLY A 243 -4.66 -3.67 12.17
C GLY A 243 -3.39 -3.08 11.58
N GLN A 244 -3.39 -2.85 10.26
CA GLN A 244 -2.24 -2.31 9.53
C GLN A 244 -1.87 -0.89 9.99
N THR A 245 -2.87 -0.04 10.27
CA THR A 245 -2.62 1.31 10.79
C THR A 245 -2.02 1.27 12.20
N ILE A 246 -2.52 0.40 13.07
CA ILE A 246 -1.98 0.24 14.43
C ILE A 246 -0.55 -0.29 14.35
N GLU A 247 -0.29 -1.28 13.52
CA GLU A 247 1.05 -1.83 13.27
C GLU A 247 2.02 -0.75 12.78
N ALA A 248 1.62 0.04 11.78
CA ALA A 248 2.41 1.14 11.23
C ALA A 248 2.81 2.16 12.29
N VAL A 249 1.88 2.53 13.18
CA VAL A 249 2.16 3.45 14.29
C VAL A 249 3.11 2.82 15.32
N ILE A 250 2.89 1.56 15.69
CA ILE A 250 3.75 0.84 16.63
C ILE A 250 5.17 0.73 16.05
N LEU A 251 5.30 0.27 14.80
CA LEU A 251 6.59 0.06 14.16
C LEU A 251 7.33 1.39 13.98
N GLY A 252 6.66 2.44 13.48
CA GLY A 252 7.27 3.77 13.37
C GLY A 252 7.75 4.31 14.72
N THR A 253 6.97 4.10 15.79
CA THR A 253 7.34 4.52 17.14
C THR A 253 8.55 3.72 17.67
N LEU A 254 8.57 2.41 17.47
CA LEU A 254 9.69 1.55 17.89
C LEU A 254 10.97 1.88 17.13
N VAL A 255 10.87 2.15 15.82
CA VAL A 255 12.01 2.60 15.02
C VAL A 255 12.53 3.94 15.53
N LEU A 256 11.65 4.91 15.80
CA LEU A 256 12.05 6.20 16.35
C LEU A 256 12.81 6.04 17.68
N LEU A 257 12.21 5.33 18.63
CA LEU A 257 12.79 5.13 19.96
C LEU A 257 14.10 4.34 19.89
N GLY A 258 14.14 3.25 19.12
CA GLY A 258 15.35 2.45 18.97
C GLY A 258 16.49 3.22 18.31
N MET A 259 16.22 3.98 17.27
CA MET A 259 17.22 4.83 16.63
C MET A 259 17.71 5.96 17.52
N LEU A 260 16.85 6.56 18.35
CA LEU A 260 17.26 7.57 19.34
C LEU A 260 18.15 6.96 20.43
N ILE A 261 17.82 5.79 20.93
CA ILE A 261 18.63 5.06 21.93
C ILE A 261 20.00 4.72 21.35
N LEU A 262 20.05 4.24 20.11
CA LEU A 262 21.30 3.91 19.40
C LEU A 262 22.03 5.13 18.84
N ARG A 263 21.50 6.34 19.03
CA ARG A 263 22.03 7.60 18.50
C ARG A 263 22.32 7.55 17.00
N LEU A 264 21.41 6.93 16.25
CA LEU A 264 21.49 6.85 14.80
C LEU A 264 20.98 8.15 14.15
N PRO A 265 21.57 8.59 13.03
CA PRO A 265 21.14 9.81 12.36
C PRO A 265 19.78 9.63 11.68
N TYR A 266 19.11 10.73 11.39
CA TYR A 266 17.83 10.79 10.65
C TYR A 266 16.67 10.01 11.30
N ALA A 267 16.71 9.75 12.61
CA ALA A 267 15.72 8.95 13.33
C ALA A 267 14.25 9.36 13.02
N PRO A 268 13.84 10.64 13.08
CA PRO A 268 12.44 11.02 12.79
C PRO A 268 12.04 10.74 11.33
N VAL A 269 12.95 11.00 10.38
CA VAL A 269 12.68 10.80 8.94
C VAL A 269 12.50 9.31 8.63
N ILE A 270 13.41 8.49 9.13
CA ILE A 270 13.38 7.03 8.89
C ILE A 270 12.21 6.40 9.64
N ALA A 271 11.87 6.87 10.83
CA ALA A 271 10.71 6.37 11.58
C ALA A 271 9.39 6.64 10.84
N VAL A 272 9.21 7.84 10.29
CA VAL A 272 8.04 8.18 9.46
C VAL A 272 8.02 7.34 8.19
N LEU A 273 9.17 7.21 7.51
CA LEU A 273 9.30 6.39 6.31
C LEU A 273 8.90 4.93 6.59
N VAL A 274 9.50 4.31 7.60
CA VAL A 274 9.20 2.91 7.97
C VAL A 274 7.74 2.77 8.39
N GLY A 275 7.21 3.67 9.20
CA GLY A 275 5.81 3.64 9.62
C GLY A 275 4.85 3.76 8.43
N VAL A 276 5.12 4.64 7.47
CA VAL A 276 4.25 4.79 6.28
C VAL A 276 4.39 3.61 5.33
N THR A 277 5.61 3.14 5.08
CA THR A 277 5.82 1.98 4.21
C THR A 277 5.27 0.69 4.82
N ALA A 278 5.26 0.56 6.14
CA ALA A 278 4.66 -0.57 6.86
C ALA A 278 3.17 -0.75 6.57
N LEU A 279 2.47 0.26 6.04
CA LEU A 279 1.10 0.09 5.54
C LEU A 279 1.01 -0.95 4.41
N ILE A 280 2.10 -1.22 3.71
CA ILE A 280 2.18 -2.26 2.69
C ILE A 280 2.79 -3.51 3.33
N PRO A 281 2.01 -4.57 3.56
CA PRO A 281 2.50 -5.77 4.24
C PRO A 281 3.72 -6.37 3.52
N ILE A 282 4.68 -6.86 4.29
CA ILE A 282 5.93 -7.48 3.83
C ILE A 282 6.88 -6.49 3.15
N LEU A 283 6.43 -5.78 2.11
CA LEU A 283 7.28 -4.88 1.33
C LEU A 283 7.66 -3.61 2.10
N GLY A 284 6.79 -3.12 2.96
CA GLY A 284 7.01 -1.87 3.69
C GLY A 284 8.27 -1.89 4.56
N SER A 285 8.50 -2.97 5.27
CA SER A 285 9.68 -3.18 6.10
C SER A 285 10.96 -3.21 5.29
N TRP A 286 10.97 -3.89 4.13
CA TRP A 286 12.13 -3.96 3.24
C TRP A 286 12.46 -2.59 2.63
N ILE A 287 11.43 -1.85 2.18
CA ILE A 287 11.61 -0.49 1.65
C ILE A 287 12.22 0.41 2.74
N GLY A 288 11.65 0.38 3.95
CA GLY A 288 12.14 1.14 5.07
C GLY A 288 13.58 0.80 5.45
N ALA A 289 13.94 -0.50 5.42
CA ALA A 289 15.29 -0.99 5.71
C ALA A 289 16.31 -0.51 4.67
N ILE A 290 16.02 -0.72 3.40
CA ILE A 290 16.91 -0.36 2.29
C ILE A 290 17.12 1.15 2.27
N VAL A 291 16.03 1.91 2.26
CA VAL A 291 16.08 3.37 2.16
C VAL A 291 16.71 3.98 3.42
N GLY A 292 16.38 3.47 4.61
CA GLY A 292 16.99 3.92 5.86
C GLY A 292 18.49 3.65 5.93
N ALA A 293 18.95 2.47 5.51
CA ALA A 293 20.35 2.13 5.41
C ALA A 293 21.10 3.06 4.43
N LEU A 294 20.51 3.31 3.25
CA LEU A 294 21.05 4.23 2.27
C LEU A 294 21.16 5.66 2.80
N LEU A 295 20.20 6.14 3.58
CA LEU A 295 20.24 7.46 4.21
C LEU A 295 21.38 7.60 5.23
N ILE A 296 21.71 6.52 5.97
CA ILE A 296 22.72 6.55 7.02
C ILE A 296 24.14 6.32 6.45
N LEU A 297 24.24 5.58 5.37
CA LEU A 297 25.52 5.14 4.78
C LEU A 297 26.53 6.28 4.53
N PRO A 298 26.15 7.45 3.96
CA PRO A 298 27.07 8.56 3.75
C PRO A 298 27.60 9.19 5.03
N VAL A 299 26.82 9.09 6.13
CA VAL A 299 27.22 9.64 7.43
C VAL A 299 28.24 8.74 8.12
N SER A 300 27.98 7.42 8.11
CA SER A 300 28.88 6.43 8.71
C SER A 300 28.48 5.02 8.33
N PHE A 301 29.39 4.31 7.68
CA PHE A 301 29.21 2.89 7.32
C PHE A 301 28.89 2.02 8.55
N MET A 302 29.57 2.24 9.67
CA MET A 302 29.34 1.48 10.90
C MET A 302 27.92 1.73 11.48
N LYS A 303 27.43 2.96 11.43
CA LYS A 303 26.06 3.28 11.86
C LYS A 303 25.00 2.68 10.94
N ALA A 304 25.29 2.57 9.64
CA ALA A 304 24.40 1.88 8.70
C ALA A 304 24.29 0.38 9.03
N ILE A 305 25.40 -0.27 9.35
CA ILE A 305 25.41 -1.67 9.81
C ILE A 305 24.57 -1.82 11.09
N TRP A 306 24.79 -0.98 12.11
CA TRP A 306 24.02 -1.02 13.34
C TRP A 306 22.53 -0.80 13.12
N PHE A 307 22.17 0.07 12.19
CA PHE A 307 20.77 0.28 11.79
C PHE A 307 20.16 -0.98 11.18
N VAL A 308 20.87 -1.66 10.25
CA VAL A 308 20.39 -2.89 9.62
C VAL A 308 20.22 -4.00 10.66
N VAL A 309 21.20 -4.20 11.55
CA VAL A 309 21.12 -5.17 12.64
C VAL A 309 19.93 -4.85 13.55
N PHE A 310 19.77 -3.59 13.94
CA PHE A 310 18.64 -3.14 14.76
C PHE A 310 17.29 -3.46 14.07
N LEU A 311 17.17 -3.13 12.75
CA LEU A 311 15.94 -3.41 12.01
C LEU A 311 15.67 -4.91 11.88
N ILE A 312 16.68 -5.74 11.63
CA ILE A 312 16.51 -7.20 11.59
C ILE A 312 15.95 -7.72 12.91
N VAL A 313 16.51 -7.28 14.05
CA VAL A 313 15.98 -7.66 15.36
C VAL A 313 14.56 -7.17 15.56
N LEU A 314 14.29 -5.93 15.19
CA LEU A 314 12.94 -5.35 15.30
C LEU A 314 11.94 -6.10 14.41
N GLN A 315 12.32 -6.50 13.20
CA GLN A 315 11.49 -7.29 12.28
C GLN A 315 11.18 -8.68 12.85
N GLN A 316 12.12 -9.31 13.57
CA GLN A 316 11.84 -10.57 14.25
C GLN A 316 10.82 -10.40 15.38
N ILE A 317 10.91 -9.30 16.13
CA ILE A 317 9.92 -8.96 17.17
C ILE A 317 8.56 -8.65 16.53
N GLU A 318 8.55 -7.88 15.46
CA GLU A 318 7.34 -7.54 14.72
C GLU A 318 6.66 -8.79 14.19
N GLY A 319 7.35 -9.62 13.41
CA GLY A 319 6.78 -10.80 12.77
C GLY A 319 6.31 -11.89 13.74
N ASN A 320 7.00 -12.07 14.87
CA ASN A 320 6.68 -13.12 15.83
C ASN A 320 5.74 -12.67 16.97
N LEU A 321 5.78 -11.40 17.34
CA LEU A 321 5.02 -10.89 18.47
C LEU A 321 3.94 -9.87 18.08
N ILE A 322 4.30 -8.80 17.35
CA ILE A 322 3.41 -7.68 17.07
C ILE A 322 2.38 -8.07 16.01
N TYR A 323 2.83 -8.55 14.86
CA TYR A 323 1.97 -8.88 13.72
C TYR A 323 0.85 -9.89 14.07
N PRO A 324 1.14 -11.03 14.74
CA PRO A 324 0.10 -11.99 15.10
C PRO A 324 -0.95 -11.44 16.06
N HIS A 325 -0.58 -10.48 16.93
CA HIS A 325 -1.48 -9.89 17.90
C HIS A 325 -2.31 -8.75 17.33
N VAL A 326 -1.76 -7.97 16.40
CA VAL A 326 -2.38 -6.75 15.86
C VAL A 326 -3.13 -7.04 14.57
N VAL A 327 -2.52 -7.75 13.62
CA VAL A 327 -3.04 -8.00 12.28
C VAL A 327 -3.47 -9.45 12.09
N GLY A 328 -2.71 -10.41 12.58
CA GLY A 328 -2.80 -11.83 12.21
C GLY A 328 -4.14 -12.50 12.49
N LYS A 329 -4.87 -12.10 13.55
CA LYS A 329 -6.23 -12.61 13.84
C LYS A 329 -7.31 -11.98 12.97
N SER A 330 -7.00 -10.87 12.29
CA SER A 330 -8.00 -10.07 11.58
C SER A 330 -8.24 -10.53 10.14
N VAL A 331 -7.26 -11.19 9.51
CA VAL A 331 -7.29 -11.51 8.08
C VAL A 331 -7.40 -13.02 7.81
N GLY A 332 -6.84 -13.86 8.69
CA GLY A 332 -6.92 -15.32 8.58
C GLY A 332 -6.30 -15.91 7.30
N LEU A 333 -5.48 -15.14 6.59
CA LEU A 333 -4.86 -15.52 5.33
C LEU A 333 -3.48 -16.13 5.57
N PRO A 334 -3.14 -17.29 4.97
CA PRO A 334 -1.77 -17.77 4.91
C PRO A 334 -0.84 -16.77 4.21
N GLY A 335 0.41 -16.63 4.70
CA GLY A 335 1.37 -15.62 4.19
C GLY A 335 1.60 -15.64 2.70
N ILE A 336 1.55 -16.82 2.06
CA ILE A 336 1.69 -16.98 0.60
C ILE A 336 0.60 -16.20 -0.17
N TRP A 337 -0.63 -16.19 0.34
CA TRP A 337 -1.73 -15.45 -0.28
C TRP A 337 -1.62 -13.94 -0.06
N VAL A 338 -1.02 -13.52 1.07
CA VAL A 338 -0.71 -12.10 1.32
C VAL A 338 0.31 -11.63 0.28
N PHE A 339 1.39 -12.40 0.07
CA PHE A 339 2.41 -12.08 -0.93
C PHE A 339 1.85 -12.04 -2.35
N PHE A 340 1.05 -13.04 -2.72
CA PHE A 340 0.33 -13.08 -4.00
C PHE A 340 -0.56 -11.84 -4.19
N ALA A 341 -1.35 -11.49 -3.16
CA ALA A 341 -2.25 -10.35 -3.20
C ALA A 341 -1.52 -9.02 -3.39
N VAL A 342 -0.34 -8.86 -2.76
CA VAL A 342 0.50 -7.67 -2.92
C VAL A 342 1.06 -7.56 -4.33
N ILE A 343 1.57 -8.68 -4.92
CA ILE A 343 2.11 -8.69 -6.29
C ILE A 343 1.02 -8.37 -7.31
N VAL A 344 -0.10 -9.09 -7.26
CA VAL A 344 -1.21 -8.89 -8.20
C VAL A 344 -1.82 -7.49 -8.01
N GLY A 345 -2.01 -7.07 -6.76
CA GLY A 345 -2.49 -5.73 -6.43
C GLY A 345 -1.60 -4.63 -6.98
N SER A 346 -0.27 -4.81 -6.89
CA SER A 346 0.73 -3.91 -7.45
C SER A 346 0.52 -3.70 -8.96
N GLY A 347 0.34 -4.78 -9.71
CA GLY A 347 0.12 -4.72 -11.15
C GLY A 347 -1.21 -4.08 -11.56
N LEU A 348 -2.25 -4.20 -10.72
CA LEU A 348 -3.60 -3.69 -11.01
C LEU A 348 -3.80 -2.22 -10.61
N GLY A 349 -3.18 -1.77 -9.51
CA GLY A 349 -3.49 -0.45 -8.96
C GLY A 349 -2.30 0.20 -8.23
N GLY A 350 -1.05 -0.21 -8.52
CA GLY A 350 0.13 0.33 -7.86
C GLY A 350 0.07 0.22 -6.35
N VAL A 351 0.46 1.26 -5.63
CA VAL A 351 0.48 1.29 -4.15
C VAL A 351 -0.91 1.07 -3.54
N ALA A 352 -1.95 1.67 -4.13
CA ALA A 352 -3.32 1.46 -3.66
C ALA A 352 -3.77 0.00 -3.85
N GLY A 353 -3.40 -0.60 -4.97
CA GLY A 353 -3.66 -2.02 -5.24
C GLY A 353 -2.90 -2.95 -4.29
N MET A 354 -1.66 -2.66 -3.92
CA MET A 354 -0.91 -3.42 -2.90
C MET A 354 -1.65 -3.42 -1.56
N LEU A 355 -2.10 -2.26 -1.11
CA LEU A 355 -2.80 -2.11 0.17
C LEU A 355 -4.17 -2.80 0.16
N LEU A 356 -4.95 -2.63 -0.90
CA LEU A 356 -6.30 -3.17 -0.99
C LEU A 356 -6.35 -4.63 -1.46
N GLY A 357 -5.31 -5.12 -2.13
CA GLY A 357 -5.22 -6.49 -2.63
C GLY A 357 -5.34 -7.55 -1.54
N VAL A 358 -4.71 -7.30 -0.39
CA VAL A 358 -4.74 -8.24 0.75
C VAL A 358 -6.16 -8.44 1.30
N PRO A 359 -6.93 -7.40 1.66
CA PRO A 359 -8.30 -7.61 2.12
C PRO A 359 -9.23 -8.16 1.02
N VAL A 360 -9.01 -7.83 -0.25
CA VAL A 360 -9.75 -8.47 -1.36
C VAL A 360 -9.48 -9.97 -1.41
N CYS A 361 -8.22 -10.36 -1.38
CA CYS A 361 -7.83 -11.77 -1.34
C CYS A 361 -8.39 -12.48 -0.11
N ALA A 362 -8.41 -11.82 1.05
CA ALA A 362 -8.99 -12.35 2.29
C ALA A 362 -10.48 -12.64 2.17
N VAL A 363 -11.24 -11.73 1.56
CA VAL A 363 -12.66 -11.94 1.30
C VAL A 363 -12.89 -13.12 0.38
N ILE A 364 -12.14 -13.20 -0.73
CA ILE A 364 -12.25 -14.31 -1.69
C ILE A 364 -11.93 -15.64 -1.00
N TYR A 365 -10.83 -15.68 -0.25
CA TYR A 365 -10.41 -16.88 0.49
C TYR A 365 -11.46 -17.34 1.51
N ASP A 366 -12.04 -16.41 2.28
CA ASP A 366 -13.08 -16.73 3.28
C ASP A 366 -14.37 -17.25 2.62
N GLU A 367 -14.80 -16.66 1.50
CA GLU A 367 -15.99 -17.13 0.78
C GLU A 367 -15.78 -18.51 0.14
N VAL A 368 -14.61 -18.77 -0.44
CA VAL A 368 -14.24 -20.10 -0.97
C VAL A 368 -14.24 -21.13 0.16
N ARG A 369 -13.61 -20.82 1.29
CA ARG A 369 -13.56 -21.71 2.46
C ARG A 369 -14.96 -21.98 3.03
N ARG A 370 -15.84 -20.98 3.04
CA ARG A 370 -17.25 -21.15 3.44
C ARG A 370 -18.04 -22.05 2.50
N ALA A 371 -17.83 -21.87 1.18
CA ALA A 371 -18.47 -22.71 0.17
C ALA A 371 -18.04 -24.18 0.30
N MET A 372 -16.73 -24.42 0.54
CA MET A 372 -16.20 -25.76 0.77
C MET A 372 -16.82 -26.42 2.01
N ARG A 373 -16.83 -25.71 3.15
CA ARG A 373 -17.43 -26.22 4.41
C ARG A 373 -18.91 -26.55 4.27
N LYS A 374 -19.69 -25.72 3.53
CA LYS A 374 -21.09 -26.01 3.26
C LYS A 374 -21.27 -27.30 2.47
N LYS A 375 -20.40 -27.53 1.48
CA LYS A 375 -20.45 -28.76 0.67
C LYS A 375 -20.04 -29.99 1.47
N GLU A 376 -19.00 -29.89 2.30
CA GLU A 376 -18.59 -30.96 3.22
C GLU A 376 -19.69 -31.35 4.20
N ALA A 377 -20.36 -30.36 4.82
CA ALA A 377 -21.47 -30.58 5.73
C ALA A 377 -22.68 -31.26 5.04
N ALA A 378 -22.96 -30.90 3.79
CA ALA A 378 -24.01 -31.54 3.00
C ALA A 378 -23.69 -33.00 2.64
N LEU A 379 -22.43 -33.31 2.36
CA LEU A 379 -21.98 -34.68 2.07
C LEU A 379 -22.05 -35.56 3.32
N THR A 380 -21.63 -35.08 4.48
CA THR A 380 -21.69 -35.82 5.76
C THR A 380 -23.13 -36.14 6.18
N VAL A 381 -24.09 -35.24 5.94
CA VAL A 381 -25.51 -35.50 6.20
C VAL A 381 -26.06 -36.59 5.27
N SER A 382 -25.72 -36.53 3.97
CA SER A 382 -26.15 -37.51 2.97
C SER A 382 -25.56 -38.92 3.23
N ASP A 383 -24.34 -39.01 3.76
CA ASP A 383 -23.72 -40.30 4.10
C ASP A 383 -24.31 -40.90 5.37
N ASN A 384 -24.67 -40.09 6.36
CA ASN A 384 -25.38 -40.57 7.57
C ASN A 384 -26.81 -41.03 7.28
N GLU A 385 -27.53 -40.41 6.34
CA GLU A 385 -28.86 -40.85 5.90
C GLU A 385 -28.84 -42.18 5.09
N LYS A 386 -27.69 -42.54 4.45
CA LYS A 386 -27.53 -43.80 3.74
C LYS A 386 -27.15 -44.96 4.65
N VAL A 387 -26.67 -44.71 5.86
CA VAL A 387 -26.22 -45.72 6.83
C VAL A 387 -27.28 -46.01 7.89
N SER A 388 -28.30 -45.18 8.00
CA SER A 388 -29.50 -45.42 8.82
C SER A 388 -30.61 -46.07 8.02
#